data_6daf11b06bab85d352c90c09add7f53d
#
_entry.id   6daf11b06bab85d352c90c09add7f53d
#
_cell.length_a   1.000
_cell.length_b   1.000
_cell.length_c   1.000
_cell.angle_alpha   90.00
_cell.angle_beta   90.00
_cell.angle_gamma   90.00
#
_symmetry.space_group_name_H-M   'P 1'
#
loop_
_entity.id
_entity.type
_entity.pdbx_description
1 polymer ?
#
loop_
_entity_poly.entity_id
_entity_poly.type
_entity_poly.pdbx_seq_one_letter_code
_entity_poly.pdbx_strand_id
1 'polypeptide(L)'
;MYFDLADLKLFLHLAECRNLTRGANAASLSPAAASSRLKALENQLNARLFYRDSRGLVLTHAGDLLLGHARAIQRQIEHVRNDFLALSSETVGHFRIFANTTPITESLPPVLARFMKDRPNVTVDIQERNTREVLRGITESAADVGVLSVPSPFDPGELQSRQYSTDRLVLAVPQGHALARQEALSFEESISLPHVGLRESTLHAYVLERANLLNRKLGMRVLMSSYETMCGMIAAGVGVGVLPESCARRYIRAGMTLAVVKLSDRWSVRERHIVYRDLDALPLCARAFVDTLITMQPQEEVGDS
;
A
#
# COMPACT_ATOMS: atom_id res chain seq x y z
N MET A 1 17.39 -31.66 8.17
CA MET A 1 16.17 -30.99 7.71
C MET A 1 16.16 -31.13 6.21
N TYR A 2 15.20 -31.86 5.60
CA TYR A 2 15.24 -32.24 4.18
C TYR A 2 13.87 -31.96 3.51
N PHE A 3 13.30 -30.76 3.72
CA PHE A 3 12.19 -30.31 2.87
C PHE A 3 12.76 -29.59 1.65
N ASP A 4 12.06 -29.68 0.54
CA ASP A 4 12.48 -29.11 -0.73
C ASP A 4 11.58 -27.90 -1.16
N LEU A 5 11.94 -27.27 -2.26
CA LEU A 5 11.18 -26.16 -2.81
C LEU A 5 9.75 -26.55 -3.24
N ALA A 6 9.52 -27.81 -3.58
CA ALA A 6 8.19 -28.30 -3.95
C ALA A 6 7.29 -28.41 -2.71
N ASP A 7 7.86 -28.72 -1.54
CA ASP A 7 7.14 -28.73 -0.27
C ASP A 7 6.71 -27.30 0.14
N LEU A 8 7.61 -26.32 -0.01
CA LEU A 8 7.28 -24.92 0.24
C LEU A 8 6.23 -24.39 -0.73
N LYS A 9 6.30 -24.76 -2.01
CA LYS A 9 5.31 -24.38 -3.03
C LYS A 9 3.93 -24.97 -2.72
N LEU A 10 3.88 -26.25 -2.34
CA LEU A 10 2.64 -26.89 -1.90
C LEU A 10 2.06 -26.17 -0.69
N PHE A 11 2.89 -25.88 0.33
CA PHE A 11 2.47 -25.18 1.53
C PHE A 11 1.86 -23.80 1.19
N LEU A 12 2.49 -23.04 0.30
CA LEU A 12 1.97 -21.74 -0.16
C LEU A 12 0.59 -21.85 -0.82
N HIS A 13 0.41 -22.80 -1.75
CA HIS A 13 -0.89 -23.04 -2.37
C HIS A 13 -1.97 -23.48 -1.37
N LEU A 14 -1.61 -24.28 -0.37
CA LEU A 14 -2.55 -24.67 0.69
C LEU A 14 -2.96 -23.47 1.56
N ALA A 15 -2.01 -22.59 1.88
CA ALA A 15 -2.27 -21.38 2.67
C ALA A 15 -3.18 -20.38 1.92
N GLU A 16 -2.95 -20.20 0.62
CA GLU A 16 -3.75 -19.32 -0.24
C GLU A 16 -5.17 -19.85 -0.45
N CYS A 17 -5.28 -21.13 -0.81
CA CYS A 17 -6.56 -21.75 -1.12
C CYS A 17 -7.40 -22.03 0.13
N ARG A 18 -6.80 -22.10 1.31
CA ARG A 18 -7.43 -22.52 2.58
C ARG A 18 -8.21 -23.83 2.46
N ASN A 19 -7.87 -24.66 1.49
CA ASN A 19 -8.55 -25.90 1.16
C ASN A 19 -7.54 -26.90 0.58
N LEU A 20 -7.52 -28.12 1.15
CA LEU A 20 -6.55 -29.15 0.76
C LEU A 20 -6.68 -29.54 -0.72
N THR A 21 -7.90 -29.80 -1.20
CA THR A 21 -8.14 -30.25 -2.57
C THR A 21 -7.77 -29.16 -3.59
N ARG A 22 -8.20 -27.92 -3.35
CA ARG A 22 -7.89 -26.79 -4.22
C ARG A 22 -6.40 -26.48 -4.23
N GLY A 23 -5.74 -26.48 -3.06
CA GLY A 23 -4.31 -26.24 -2.97
C GLY A 23 -3.47 -27.37 -3.59
N ALA A 24 -3.90 -28.63 -3.45
CA ALA A 24 -3.28 -29.77 -4.11
C ALA A 24 -3.36 -29.63 -5.65
N ASN A 25 -4.53 -29.31 -6.19
CA ASN A 25 -4.72 -29.08 -7.63
C ASN A 25 -3.82 -27.92 -8.15
N ALA A 26 -3.74 -26.81 -7.39
CA ALA A 26 -2.87 -25.70 -7.73
C ALA A 26 -1.37 -26.07 -7.75
N ALA A 27 -0.99 -27.03 -6.89
CA ALA A 27 0.37 -27.62 -6.87
C ALA A 27 0.55 -28.78 -7.86
N SER A 28 -0.44 -29.09 -8.71
CA SER A 28 -0.44 -30.23 -9.64
C SER A 28 -0.25 -31.58 -8.94
N LEU A 29 -0.85 -31.74 -7.76
CA LEU A 29 -0.80 -32.95 -6.94
C LEU A 29 -2.21 -33.52 -6.68
N SER A 30 -2.29 -34.84 -6.44
CA SER A 30 -3.49 -35.42 -5.88
C SER A 30 -3.67 -35.01 -4.40
N PRO A 31 -4.92 -34.93 -3.90
CA PRO A 31 -5.15 -34.59 -2.49
C PRO A 31 -4.45 -35.54 -1.49
N ALA A 32 -4.34 -36.81 -1.85
CA ALA A 32 -3.63 -37.80 -1.04
C ALA A 32 -2.12 -37.54 -0.97
N ALA A 33 -1.51 -37.25 -2.14
CA ALA A 33 -0.09 -36.91 -2.23
C ALA A 33 0.22 -35.59 -1.49
N ALA A 34 -0.62 -34.56 -1.67
CA ALA A 34 -0.49 -33.29 -0.97
C ALA A 34 -0.61 -33.46 0.56
N SER A 35 -1.58 -34.26 1.05
CA SER A 35 -1.71 -34.54 2.48
C SER A 35 -0.50 -35.27 3.05
N SER A 36 0.05 -36.26 2.30
CA SER A 36 1.26 -36.98 2.71
C SER A 36 2.49 -36.08 2.78
N ARG A 37 2.72 -35.21 1.76
CA ARG A 37 3.82 -34.25 1.74
C ARG A 37 3.69 -33.21 2.84
N LEU A 38 2.50 -32.66 3.05
CA LEU A 38 2.24 -31.72 4.14
C LEU A 38 2.59 -32.35 5.50
N LYS A 39 2.12 -33.58 5.75
CA LYS A 39 2.43 -34.31 6.99
C LYS A 39 3.93 -34.55 7.15
N ALA A 40 4.65 -34.88 6.07
CA ALA A 40 6.09 -35.02 6.07
C ALA A 40 6.81 -33.71 6.45
N LEU A 41 6.36 -32.59 5.87
CA LEU A 41 6.87 -31.24 6.19
C LEU A 41 6.62 -30.88 7.66
N GLU A 42 5.41 -31.09 8.17
CA GLU A 42 5.06 -30.87 9.58
C GLU A 42 5.92 -31.72 10.54
N ASN A 43 6.15 -32.98 10.19
CA ASN A 43 7.02 -33.85 10.97
C ASN A 43 8.49 -33.37 10.96
N GLN A 44 9.02 -32.93 9.83
CA GLN A 44 10.39 -32.41 9.72
C GLN A 44 10.61 -31.12 10.52
N LEU A 45 9.57 -30.26 10.56
CA LEU A 45 9.59 -29.02 11.33
C LEU A 45 9.19 -29.22 12.78
N ASN A 46 8.76 -30.44 13.14
CA ASN A 46 8.20 -30.78 14.45
C ASN A 46 7.11 -29.80 14.90
N ALA A 47 6.28 -29.35 13.94
CA ALA A 47 5.23 -28.38 14.18
C ALA A 47 4.05 -28.61 13.23
N ARG A 48 2.83 -28.46 13.74
CA ARG A 48 1.66 -28.40 12.88
C ARG A 48 1.60 -27.03 12.22
N LEU A 49 1.35 -27.01 10.91
CA LEU A 49 1.27 -25.79 10.11
C LEU A 49 -0.18 -25.35 9.88
N PHE A 50 -1.11 -26.30 9.90
CA PHE A 50 -2.54 -26.02 9.73
C PHE A 50 -3.40 -26.66 10.79
N TYR A 51 -4.43 -25.94 11.22
CA TYR A 51 -5.62 -26.50 11.84
C TYR A 51 -6.58 -26.94 10.73
N ARG A 52 -7.26 -28.06 10.92
CA ARG A 52 -8.33 -28.53 10.06
C ARG A 52 -9.66 -28.30 10.79
N ASP A 53 -10.52 -27.48 10.22
CA ASP A 53 -11.88 -27.29 10.71
C ASP A 53 -12.91 -27.49 9.61
N SER A 54 -14.19 -27.32 9.93
CA SER A 54 -15.30 -27.45 8.96
C SER A 54 -15.26 -26.41 7.83
N ARG A 55 -14.46 -25.35 7.97
CA ARG A 55 -14.30 -24.27 6.99
C ARG A 55 -13.05 -24.46 6.12
N GLY A 56 -12.20 -25.46 6.40
CA GLY A 56 -11.02 -25.77 5.62
C GLY A 56 -9.70 -25.77 6.42
N LEU A 57 -8.67 -25.19 5.83
CA LEU A 57 -7.33 -25.07 6.42
C LEU A 57 -7.12 -23.67 6.99
N VAL A 58 -6.76 -23.59 8.27
CA VAL A 58 -6.39 -22.34 8.96
C VAL A 58 -4.96 -22.47 9.45
N LEU A 59 -4.12 -21.45 9.18
CA LEU A 59 -2.73 -21.46 9.63
C LEU A 59 -2.64 -21.49 11.16
N THR A 60 -1.66 -22.23 11.68
CA THR A 60 -1.20 -22.14 13.06
C THR A 60 -0.19 -20.99 13.17
N HIS A 61 0.24 -20.65 14.38
CA HIS A 61 1.35 -19.71 14.59
C HIS A 61 2.63 -20.16 13.86
N ALA A 62 2.95 -21.46 13.89
CA ALA A 62 4.08 -22.03 13.15
C ALA A 62 3.84 -21.95 11.62
N GLY A 63 2.59 -22.12 11.17
CA GLY A 63 2.19 -21.92 9.78
C GLY A 63 2.39 -20.46 9.32
N ASP A 64 1.98 -19.49 10.13
CA ASP A 64 2.21 -18.06 9.81
C ASP A 64 3.70 -17.73 9.72
N LEU A 65 4.52 -18.27 10.63
CA LEU A 65 5.97 -18.11 10.58
C LEU A 65 6.57 -18.70 9.29
N LEU A 66 6.19 -19.94 8.96
CA LEU A 66 6.67 -20.59 7.73
C LEU A 66 6.17 -19.84 6.48
N LEU A 67 4.97 -19.24 6.50
CA LEU A 67 4.43 -18.50 5.37
C LEU A 67 5.33 -17.31 4.98
N GLY A 68 5.82 -16.57 5.97
CA GLY A 68 6.79 -15.48 5.74
C GLY A 68 8.08 -15.99 5.08
N HIS A 69 8.67 -17.04 5.64
CA HIS A 69 9.90 -17.64 5.09
C HIS A 69 9.70 -18.26 3.69
N ALA A 70 8.61 -19.00 3.47
CA ALA A 70 8.33 -19.64 2.19
C ALA A 70 8.13 -18.60 1.08
N ARG A 71 7.43 -17.50 1.37
CA ARG A 71 7.28 -16.38 0.45
C ARG A 71 8.62 -15.72 0.14
N ALA A 72 9.48 -15.50 1.14
CA ALA A 72 10.80 -14.91 0.92
C ALA A 72 11.68 -15.78 0.01
N ILE A 73 11.71 -17.10 0.27
CA ILE A 73 12.48 -18.06 -0.54
C ILE A 73 11.96 -18.09 -1.99
N GLN A 74 10.63 -18.20 -2.18
CA GLN A 74 10.06 -18.22 -3.52
C GLN A 74 10.41 -16.96 -4.30
N ARG A 75 10.36 -15.81 -3.66
CA ARG A 75 10.72 -14.53 -4.27
C ARG A 75 12.19 -14.47 -4.64
N GLN A 76 13.06 -14.90 -3.76
CA GLN A 76 14.50 -14.93 -4.07
C GLN A 76 14.80 -15.79 -5.28
N ILE A 77 14.07 -16.88 -5.48
CA ILE A 77 14.19 -17.70 -6.72
C ILE A 77 13.71 -16.92 -7.95
N GLU A 78 12.59 -16.18 -7.81
CA GLU A 78 12.10 -15.32 -8.88
C GLU A 78 13.09 -14.19 -9.20
N HIS A 79 13.72 -13.59 -8.19
CA HIS A 79 14.75 -12.57 -8.37
C HIS A 79 15.97 -13.14 -9.11
N VAL A 80 16.50 -14.28 -8.68
CA VAL A 80 17.61 -14.95 -9.37
C VAL A 80 17.26 -15.19 -10.83
N ARG A 81 16.07 -15.72 -11.12
CA ARG A 81 15.62 -15.95 -12.49
C ARG A 81 15.56 -14.66 -13.30
N ASN A 82 15.00 -13.59 -12.74
CA ASN A 82 14.87 -12.30 -13.39
C ASN A 82 16.23 -11.65 -13.66
N ASP A 83 17.16 -11.72 -12.70
CA ASP A 83 18.51 -11.17 -12.85
C ASP A 83 19.29 -11.91 -13.95
N PHE A 84 19.16 -13.24 -14.03
CA PHE A 84 19.76 -14.01 -15.12
C PHE A 84 19.13 -13.72 -16.50
N LEU A 85 17.82 -13.46 -16.55
CA LEU A 85 17.16 -13.02 -17.79
C LEU A 85 17.64 -11.61 -18.20
N ALA A 86 17.90 -10.73 -17.24
CA ALA A 86 18.43 -9.39 -17.51
C ALA A 86 19.87 -9.39 -18.06
N LEU A 87 20.68 -10.43 -17.77
CA LEU A 87 22.02 -10.60 -18.37
C LEU A 87 21.98 -10.91 -19.88
N SER A 88 20.87 -11.40 -20.41
CA SER A 88 20.72 -11.79 -21.80
C SER A 88 20.17 -10.71 -22.74
N SER A 89 20.37 -9.40 -22.44
CA SER A 89 20.17 -8.22 -23.31
C SER A 89 18.84 -7.46 -23.27
N GLU A 90 17.82 -7.91 -22.57
CA GLU A 90 16.60 -7.12 -22.38
C GLU A 90 16.30 -7.00 -20.89
N THR A 91 15.99 -5.79 -20.42
CA THR A 91 15.58 -5.53 -19.02
C THR A 91 14.21 -6.18 -18.78
N VAL A 92 14.21 -7.49 -18.62
CA VAL A 92 13.03 -8.28 -18.20
C VAL A 92 13.01 -8.30 -16.70
N GLY A 93 11.85 -8.10 -16.10
CA GLY A 93 11.73 -8.18 -14.65
C GLY A 93 10.28 -8.11 -14.18
N HIS A 94 10.09 -8.57 -12.96
CA HIS A 94 8.83 -8.44 -12.28
C HIS A 94 9.09 -8.01 -10.84
N PHE A 95 8.32 -7.04 -10.34
CA PHE A 95 8.32 -6.68 -8.93
C PHE A 95 6.94 -6.24 -8.47
N ARG A 96 6.74 -6.30 -7.16
CA ARG A 96 5.46 -6.01 -6.54
C ARG A 96 5.55 -4.79 -5.62
N ILE A 97 4.58 -3.89 -5.76
CA ILE A 97 4.43 -2.69 -4.94
C ILE A 97 3.19 -2.84 -4.06
N PHE A 98 3.35 -2.63 -2.76
CA PHE A 98 2.22 -2.30 -1.89
C PHE A 98 2.24 -0.80 -1.62
N ALA A 99 1.09 -0.15 -1.73
CA ALA A 99 1.01 1.28 -1.47
C ALA A 99 -0.34 1.65 -0.83
N ASN A 100 -0.35 2.75 -0.09
CA ASN A 100 -1.62 3.28 0.39
C ASN A 100 -2.30 4.16 -0.68
N THR A 101 -3.54 4.54 -0.46
CA THR A 101 -4.41 5.18 -1.45
C THR A 101 -3.79 6.39 -2.14
N THR A 102 -3.15 7.29 -1.38
CA THR A 102 -2.61 8.55 -1.94
C THR A 102 -1.51 8.31 -2.98
N PRO A 103 -0.44 7.54 -2.73
CA PRO A 103 0.55 7.22 -3.75
C PRO A 103 -0.05 6.56 -5.00
N ILE A 104 -0.98 5.62 -4.84
CA ILE A 104 -1.60 4.92 -5.98
C ILE A 104 -2.34 5.89 -6.88
N THR A 105 -3.03 6.86 -6.30
CA THR A 105 -3.85 7.81 -7.07
C THR A 105 -3.06 9.00 -7.61
N GLU A 106 -1.97 9.41 -6.93
CA GLU A 106 -1.30 10.68 -7.23
C GLU A 106 0.12 10.51 -7.78
N SER A 107 1.02 9.82 -7.04
CA SER A 107 2.45 9.83 -7.36
C SER A 107 2.90 8.66 -8.23
N LEU A 108 2.33 7.47 -8.06
CA LEU A 108 2.75 6.28 -8.80
C LEU A 108 2.41 6.30 -10.29
N PRO A 109 1.20 6.73 -10.74
CA PRO A 109 0.84 6.64 -12.16
C PRO A 109 1.82 7.35 -13.09
N PRO A 110 2.20 8.62 -12.91
CA PRO A 110 3.14 9.31 -13.80
C PRO A 110 4.55 8.70 -13.76
N VAL A 111 5.00 8.26 -12.58
CA VAL A 111 6.33 7.63 -12.42
C VAL A 111 6.37 6.28 -13.12
N LEU A 112 5.35 5.45 -12.93
CA LEU A 112 5.26 4.15 -13.58
C LEU A 112 5.13 4.25 -15.09
N ALA A 113 4.33 5.20 -15.58
CA ALA A 113 4.18 5.43 -17.02
C ALA A 113 5.54 5.74 -17.68
N ARG A 114 6.36 6.59 -17.05
CA ARG A 114 7.72 6.88 -17.53
C ARG A 114 8.63 5.68 -17.39
N PHE A 115 8.66 5.05 -16.20
CA PHE A 115 9.51 3.90 -15.90
C PHE A 115 9.29 2.74 -16.89
N MET A 116 8.02 2.39 -17.15
CA MET A 116 7.64 1.29 -18.06
C MET A 116 7.87 1.62 -19.52
N LYS A 117 7.78 2.90 -19.92
CA LYS A 117 8.09 3.32 -21.31
C LYS A 117 9.54 3.00 -21.69
N ASP A 118 10.46 3.18 -20.74
CA ASP A 118 11.89 2.90 -20.94
C ASP A 118 12.23 1.41 -20.72
N ARG A 119 11.27 0.61 -20.22
CA ARG A 119 11.47 -0.81 -19.84
C ARG A 119 10.24 -1.65 -20.22
N PRO A 120 10.02 -1.90 -21.53
CA PRO A 120 8.78 -2.54 -22.03
C PRO A 120 8.56 -3.96 -21.51
N ASN A 121 9.63 -4.67 -21.14
CA ASN A 121 9.57 -6.05 -20.66
C ASN A 121 9.53 -6.19 -19.14
N VAL A 122 9.38 -5.07 -18.40
CA VAL A 122 9.16 -5.09 -16.94
C VAL A 122 7.66 -5.11 -16.66
N THR A 123 7.25 -6.00 -15.77
CA THR A 123 5.89 -6.06 -15.24
C THR A 123 5.85 -5.65 -13.78
N VAL A 124 4.80 -4.94 -13.38
CA VAL A 124 4.63 -4.45 -12.01
C VAL A 124 3.25 -4.86 -11.50
N ASP A 125 3.21 -5.54 -10.35
CA ASP A 125 1.96 -5.83 -9.62
C ASP A 125 1.81 -4.79 -8.50
N ILE A 126 0.69 -4.05 -8.51
CA ILE A 126 0.44 -3.01 -7.51
C ILE A 126 -0.82 -3.37 -6.74
N GLN A 127 -0.70 -3.35 -5.41
CA GLN A 127 -1.83 -3.62 -4.54
C GLN A 127 -2.02 -2.49 -3.53
N GLU A 128 -3.27 -2.02 -3.43
CA GLU A 128 -3.63 -1.07 -2.40
C GLU A 128 -3.72 -1.78 -1.04
N ARG A 129 -3.02 -1.21 -0.05
CA ARG A 129 -2.98 -1.69 1.32
C ARG A 129 -2.93 -0.48 2.28
N ASN A 130 -3.44 -0.63 3.49
CA ASN A 130 -3.20 0.38 4.52
C ASN A 130 -1.72 0.37 4.97
N THR A 131 -1.27 1.41 5.65
CA THR A 131 0.14 1.57 6.05
C THR A 131 0.67 0.38 6.83
N ARG A 132 -0.10 -0.16 7.79
CA ARG A 132 0.32 -1.34 8.58
C ARG A 132 0.48 -2.59 7.70
N GLU A 133 -0.43 -2.81 6.79
CA GLU A 133 -0.36 -3.94 5.84
C GLU A 133 0.79 -3.78 4.85
N VAL A 134 1.11 -2.55 4.41
CA VAL A 134 2.29 -2.29 3.59
C VAL A 134 3.56 -2.68 4.34
N LEU A 135 3.78 -2.15 5.54
CA LEU A 135 4.96 -2.45 6.34
C LEU A 135 5.09 -3.95 6.62
N ARG A 136 3.99 -4.58 7.06
CA ARG A 136 3.94 -6.02 7.26
C ARG A 136 4.25 -6.78 5.97
N GLY A 137 3.67 -6.39 4.84
CA GLY A 137 3.89 -7.03 3.55
C GLY A 137 5.35 -6.98 3.09
N ILE A 138 6.06 -5.88 3.35
CA ILE A 138 7.50 -5.77 3.09
C ILE A 138 8.30 -6.64 4.04
N THR A 139 8.00 -6.62 5.35
CA THR A 139 8.66 -7.48 6.35
C THR A 139 8.49 -8.97 6.02
N GLU A 140 7.28 -9.40 5.67
CA GLU A 140 6.96 -10.78 5.28
C GLU A 140 7.35 -11.10 3.83
N SER A 141 8.04 -10.20 3.16
CA SER A 141 8.35 -10.34 1.74
C SER A 141 7.09 -10.62 0.88
N ALA A 142 5.92 -10.08 1.14
CA ALA A 142 4.73 -10.12 0.28
C ALA A 142 4.76 -9.08 -0.84
N ALA A 143 5.57 -8.04 -0.72
CA ALA A 143 5.94 -7.10 -1.78
C ALA A 143 7.43 -6.77 -1.69
N ASP A 144 7.99 -6.24 -2.77
CA ASP A 144 9.39 -5.85 -2.85
C ASP A 144 9.57 -4.42 -2.33
N VAL A 145 8.61 -3.55 -2.68
CA VAL A 145 8.65 -2.12 -2.40
C VAL A 145 7.32 -1.68 -1.79
N GLY A 146 7.39 -0.86 -0.75
CA GLY A 146 6.24 -0.15 -0.19
C GLY A 146 6.29 1.33 -0.53
N VAL A 147 5.15 1.94 -0.91
CA VAL A 147 5.07 3.38 -1.17
C VAL A 147 3.95 3.98 -0.33
N LEU A 148 4.31 4.94 0.52
CA LEU A 148 3.47 5.45 1.59
C LEU A 148 3.36 6.97 1.59
N SER A 149 2.16 7.50 1.91
CA SER A 149 1.97 8.85 2.45
C SER A 149 1.57 8.69 3.91
N VAL A 150 2.37 9.21 4.82
CA VAL A 150 2.27 8.99 6.26
C VAL A 150 2.45 10.29 7.04
N PRO A 151 1.91 10.38 8.28
CA PRO A 151 2.22 11.50 9.17
C PRO A 151 3.72 11.62 9.45
N SER A 152 4.17 12.84 9.69
CA SER A 152 5.53 13.13 10.18
C SER A 152 5.54 13.22 11.72
N PRO A 153 6.56 12.67 12.42
CA PRO A 153 7.64 11.84 11.89
C PRO A 153 7.17 10.41 11.60
N PHE A 154 7.81 9.77 10.61
CA PHE A 154 7.52 8.39 10.24
C PHE A 154 8.62 7.44 10.74
N ASP A 155 8.22 6.37 11.41
CA ASP A 155 9.10 5.29 11.85
C ASP A 155 8.79 4.02 11.03
N PRO A 156 9.72 3.57 10.16
CA PRO A 156 9.58 2.34 9.39
C PRO A 156 9.89 1.07 10.19
N GLY A 157 10.30 1.16 11.47
CA GLY A 157 10.78 0.04 12.27
C GLY A 157 12.11 -0.52 11.73
N GLU A 158 12.17 -1.83 11.47
CA GLU A 158 13.36 -2.51 10.94
C GLU A 158 13.55 -2.36 9.43
N LEU A 159 12.64 -1.69 8.73
CA LEU A 159 12.72 -1.52 7.29
C LEU A 159 13.56 -0.30 6.93
N GLN A 160 14.26 -0.38 5.79
CA GLN A 160 14.88 0.78 5.20
C GLN A 160 13.82 1.69 4.59
N SER A 161 14.00 3.00 4.72
CA SER A 161 13.07 4.00 4.22
C SER A 161 13.82 5.17 3.60
N ARG A 162 13.27 5.71 2.50
CA ARG A 162 13.71 6.99 1.93
C ARG A 162 12.49 7.88 1.73
N GLN A 163 12.55 9.08 2.29
CA GLN A 163 11.59 10.12 1.95
C GLN A 163 11.90 10.64 0.54
N TYR A 164 10.87 10.71 -0.31
CA TYR A 164 11.03 11.19 -1.69
C TYR A 164 10.25 12.49 -1.98
N SER A 165 9.26 12.83 -1.17
CA SER A 165 8.56 14.12 -1.24
C SER A 165 7.71 14.36 0.01
N THR A 166 6.99 15.48 0.03
CA THR A 166 5.95 15.80 1.01
C THR A 166 4.58 15.82 0.35
N ASP A 167 3.54 15.84 1.16
CA ASP A 167 2.14 15.92 0.76
C ASP A 167 1.40 16.81 1.78
N ARG A 168 0.52 17.68 1.30
CA ARG A 168 -0.29 18.54 2.15
C ARG A 168 -1.76 18.13 2.10
N LEU A 169 -2.38 18.00 3.27
CA LEU A 169 -3.83 17.86 3.38
C LEU A 169 -4.48 19.24 3.43
N VAL A 170 -5.63 19.32 2.80
CA VAL A 170 -6.45 20.51 2.71
C VAL A 170 -7.91 20.18 3.04
N LEU A 171 -8.69 21.18 3.40
CA LEU A 171 -10.13 21.06 3.44
C LEU A 171 -10.68 21.41 2.04
N ALA A 172 -11.32 20.46 1.37
CA ALA A 172 -12.09 20.73 0.17
C ALA A 172 -13.54 21.08 0.56
N VAL A 173 -14.05 22.12 -0.02
CA VAL A 173 -15.40 22.64 0.18
C VAL A 173 -16.09 22.92 -1.15
N PRO A 174 -17.43 22.97 -1.23
CA PRO A 174 -18.12 23.47 -2.42
C PRO A 174 -17.62 24.87 -2.78
N GLN A 175 -17.51 25.20 -4.05
CA GLN A 175 -17.00 26.51 -4.49
C GLN A 175 -17.78 27.70 -3.91
N GLY A 176 -19.08 27.56 -3.68
CA GLY A 176 -19.94 28.59 -3.07
C GLY A 176 -19.99 28.59 -1.55
N HIS A 177 -19.23 27.72 -0.88
CA HIS A 177 -19.25 27.64 0.59
C HIS A 177 -18.58 28.85 1.23
N ALA A 178 -19.08 29.30 2.42
CA ALA A 178 -18.52 30.45 3.12
C ALA A 178 -17.01 30.33 3.39
N LEU A 179 -16.53 29.12 3.73
CA LEU A 179 -15.12 28.84 3.96
C LEU A 179 -14.24 28.93 2.69
N ALA A 180 -14.83 28.88 1.48
CA ALA A 180 -14.08 28.98 0.24
C ALA A 180 -13.33 30.32 0.06
N ARG A 181 -13.69 31.34 0.85
CA ARG A 181 -13.05 32.66 0.85
C ARG A 181 -11.88 32.76 1.82
N GLN A 182 -11.70 31.76 2.69
CA GLN A 182 -10.60 31.72 3.66
C GLN A 182 -9.36 31.14 2.99
N GLU A 183 -8.21 31.71 3.26
CA GLU A 183 -6.93 31.17 2.79
C GLU A 183 -6.54 29.92 3.58
N ALA A 184 -6.74 29.95 4.90
CA ALA A 184 -6.46 28.86 5.80
C ALA A 184 -7.45 28.84 6.97
N LEU A 185 -7.63 27.68 7.58
CA LEU A 185 -8.37 27.46 8.83
C LEU A 185 -7.76 26.29 9.60
N SER A 186 -8.07 26.21 10.91
CA SER A 186 -7.74 25.01 11.67
C SER A 186 -8.75 23.89 11.39
N PHE A 187 -8.33 22.64 11.53
CA PHE A 187 -9.23 21.50 11.39
C PHE A 187 -10.41 21.57 12.37
N GLU A 188 -10.17 22.09 13.60
CA GLU A 188 -11.19 22.24 14.62
C GLU A 188 -12.37 23.10 14.16
N GLU A 189 -12.14 24.14 13.39
CA GLU A 189 -13.19 25.01 12.84
C GLU A 189 -14.10 24.28 11.85
N SER A 190 -13.61 23.21 11.21
CA SER A 190 -14.39 22.41 10.27
C SER A 190 -15.14 21.24 10.91
N ILE A 191 -14.80 20.82 12.14
CA ILE A 191 -15.30 19.57 12.76
C ILE A 191 -16.83 19.55 12.90
N SER A 192 -17.45 20.70 13.15
CA SER A 192 -18.90 20.82 13.29
C SER A 192 -19.69 20.70 12.00
N LEU A 193 -18.99 20.77 10.86
CA LEU A 193 -19.62 20.65 9.55
C LEU A 193 -19.88 19.18 9.21
N PRO A 194 -20.83 18.89 8.29
CA PRO A 194 -20.98 17.54 7.74
C PRO A 194 -19.78 17.18 6.88
N HIS A 195 -19.12 16.05 7.19
CA HIS A 195 -17.96 15.58 6.46
C HIS A 195 -18.29 14.46 5.47
N VAL A 196 -17.63 14.49 4.33
CA VAL A 196 -17.51 13.41 3.35
C VAL A 196 -16.12 12.79 3.50
N GLY A 197 -16.04 11.49 3.67
CA GLY A 197 -14.77 10.79 3.89
C GLY A 197 -14.54 9.65 2.92
N LEU A 198 -13.37 9.04 3.01
CA LEU A 198 -12.97 7.89 2.21
C LEU A 198 -12.99 6.62 3.07
N ARG A 199 -13.78 5.62 2.66
CA ARG A 199 -13.93 4.35 3.39
C ARG A 199 -12.59 3.59 3.45
N GLU A 200 -12.30 2.97 4.59
CA GLU A 200 -11.18 2.03 4.79
C GLU A 200 -9.79 2.57 4.37
N SER A 201 -9.63 3.90 4.32
CA SER A 201 -8.36 4.51 3.95
C SER A 201 -7.54 4.90 5.19
N THR A 202 -6.21 4.86 5.06
CA THR A 202 -5.28 5.38 6.07
C THR A 202 -5.59 6.84 6.42
N LEU A 203 -5.95 7.65 5.40
CA LEU A 203 -6.32 9.05 5.61
C LEU A 203 -7.56 9.20 6.48
N HIS A 204 -8.60 8.39 6.24
CA HIS A 204 -9.82 8.45 7.05
C HIS A 204 -9.55 8.14 8.53
N ALA A 205 -8.80 7.05 8.78
CA ALA A 205 -8.40 6.69 10.14
C ALA A 205 -7.60 7.83 10.81
N TYR A 206 -6.69 8.45 10.06
CA TYR A 206 -5.88 9.55 10.53
C TYR A 206 -6.70 10.80 10.88
N VAL A 207 -7.65 11.20 10.03
CA VAL A 207 -8.54 12.36 10.29
C VAL A 207 -9.45 12.10 11.50
N LEU A 208 -9.97 10.87 11.66
CA LEU A 208 -10.73 10.49 12.84
C LEU A 208 -9.90 10.57 14.13
N GLU A 209 -8.64 10.11 14.07
CA GLU A 209 -7.71 10.22 15.19
C GLU A 209 -7.48 11.70 15.60
N ARG A 210 -7.30 12.60 14.61
CA ARG A 210 -7.15 14.05 14.89
C ARG A 210 -8.38 14.64 15.56
N ALA A 211 -9.59 14.27 15.13
CA ALA A 211 -10.82 14.70 15.78
C ALA A 211 -10.93 14.18 17.23
N ASN A 212 -10.55 12.90 17.45
CA ASN A 212 -10.54 12.30 18.78
C ASN A 212 -9.54 12.99 19.74
N LEU A 213 -8.37 13.40 19.26
CA LEU A 213 -7.38 14.16 20.06
C LEU A 213 -7.92 15.52 20.52
N LEU A 214 -8.86 16.10 19.77
CA LEU A 214 -9.56 17.31 20.14
C LEU A 214 -10.79 17.03 21.02
N ASN A 215 -11.01 15.80 21.46
CA ASN A 215 -12.21 15.34 22.18
C ASN A 215 -13.51 15.70 21.43
N ARG A 216 -13.49 15.69 20.10
CA ARG A 216 -14.63 16.02 19.25
C ARG A 216 -14.98 14.83 18.35
N LYS A 217 -16.27 14.68 18.10
CA LYS A 217 -16.78 13.67 17.17
C LYS A 217 -16.95 14.30 15.78
N LEU A 218 -16.27 13.75 14.79
CA LEU A 218 -16.42 14.16 13.40
C LEU A 218 -17.77 13.70 12.85
N GLY A 219 -18.56 14.64 12.33
CA GLY A 219 -19.87 14.36 11.74
C GLY A 219 -19.77 13.76 10.35
N MET A 220 -19.40 12.46 10.25
CA MET A 220 -19.34 11.78 8.96
C MET A 220 -20.73 11.57 8.39
N ARG A 221 -21.03 12.25 7.27
CA ARG A 221 -22.32 12.14 6.58
C ARG A 221 -22.32 11.05 5.52
N VAL A 222 -21.19 10.91 4.78
CA VAL A 222 -21.03 9.93 3.71
C VAL A 222 -19.59 9.41 3.68
N LEU A 223 -19.43 8.10 3.43
CA LEU A 223 -18.16 7.45 3.18
C LEU A 223 -18.12 6.91 1.75
N MET A 224 -17.19 7.41 0.95
CA MET A 224 -17.01 7.04 -0.45
C MET A 224 -15.85 6.05 -0.62
N SER A 225 -15.74 5.41 -1.78
CA SER A 225 -14.69 4.42 -2.09
C SER A 225 -13.53 5.01 -2.90
N SER A 226 -13.65 6.23 -3.42
CA SER A 226 -12.61 6.89 -4.22
C SER A 226 -12.58 8.40 -3.97
N TYR A 227 -11.44 9.02 -4.23
CA TYR A 227 -11.31 10.49 -4.17
C TYR A 227 -12.21 11.19 -5.19
N GLU A 228 -12.41 10.59 -6.37
CA GLU A 228 -13.30 11.14 -7.40
C GLU A 228 -14.72 11.28 -6.89
N THR A 229 -15.29 10.20 -6.36
CA THR A 229 -16.66 10.22 -5.81
C THR A 229 -16.76 11.08 -4.57
N MET A 230 -15.73 11.12 -3.72
CA MET A 230 -15.65 12.03 -2.58
C MET A 230 -15.70 13.49 -3.03
N CYS A 231 -14.86 13.89 -3.98
CA CYS A 231 -14.87 15.25 -4.55
C CYS A 231 -16.21 15.59 -5.22
N GLY A 232 -16.81 14.64 -5.94
CA GLY A 232 -18.14 14.83 -6.54
C GLY A 232 -19.23 15.11 -5.50
N MET A 233 -19.23 14.40 -4.37
CA MET A 233 -20.18 14.64 -3.27
C MET A 233 -19.94 15.99 -2.58
N ILE A 234 -18.67 16.39 -2.42
CA ILE A 234 -18.34 17.72 -1.88
C ILE A 234 -18.82 18.81 -2.86
N ALA A 235 -18.53 18.69 -4.16
CA ALA A 235 -18.98 19.63 -5.18
C ALA A 235 -20.51 19.78 -5.22
N ALA A 236 -21.24 18.68 -4.98
CA ALA A 236 -22.70 18.66 -4.87
C ALA A 236 -23.25 19.28 -3.55
N GLY A 237 -22.40 19.78 -2.67
CA GLY A 237 -22.81 20.45 -1.43
C GLY A 237 -23.23 19.50 -0.29
N VAL A 238 -22.87 18.20 -0.36
CA VAL A 238 -23.24 17.23 0.67
C VAL A 238 -22.48 17.48 1.97
N GLY A 239 -21.27 18.03 1.88
CA GLY A 239 -20.43 18.36 3.04
C GLY A 239 -19.06 18.84 2.59
N VAL A 240 -18.12 18.88 3.53
CA VAL A 240 -16.71 19.22 3.33
C VAL A 240 -15.85 17.97 3.52
N GLY A 241 -14.58 18.00 3.12
CA GLY A 241 -13.72 16.83 3.31
C GLY A 241 -12.24 17.13 3.32
N VAL A 242 -11.49 16.37 4.10
CA VAL A 242 -10.03 16.45 4.18
C VAL A 242 -9.42 15.46 3.18
N LEU A 243 -8.60 15.96 2.25
CA LEU A 243 -7.93 15.15 1.23
C LEU A 243 -6.61 15.80 0.79
N PRO A 244 -5.74 15.07 0.05
CA PRO A 244 -4.51 15.64 -0.48
C PRO A 244 -4.77 16.82 -1.41
N GLU A 245 -3.98 17.89 -1.28
CA GLU A 245 -4.12 19.08 -2.11
C GLU A 245 -3.95 18.77 -3.60
N SER A 246 -2.98 17.93 -3.96
CA SER A 246 -2.75 17.48 -5.34
C SER A 246 -3.99 16.82 -5.94
N CYS A 247 -4.69 16.00 -5.14
CA CYS A 247 -5.92 15.34 -5.51
C CYS A 247 -7.04 16.34 -5.76
N ALA A 248 -7.32 17.24 -4.79
CA ALA A 248 -8.36 18.27 -4.94
C ALA A 248 -8.12 19.14 -6.19
N ARG A 249 -6.87 19.62 -6.37
CA ARG A 249 -6.49 20.46 -7.52
C ARG A 249 -6.64 19.72 -8.86
N ARG A 250 -6.38 18.42 -8.89
CA ARG A 250 -6.59 17.61 -10.10
C ARG A 250 -8.06 17.62 -10.53
N TYR A 251 -8.99 17.40 -9.59
CA TYR A 251 -10.41 17.40 -9.91
C TYR A 251 -10.97 18.80 -10.20
N ILE A 252 -10.43 19.85 -9.58
CA ILE A 252 -10.75 21.23 -9.95
C ILE A 252 -10.34 21.51 -11.41
N ARG A 253 -9.12 21.09 -11.81
CA ARG A 253 -8.67 21.21 -13.21
C ARG A 253 -9.51 20.37 -14.18
N ALA A 254 -10.10 19.28 -13.72
CA ALA A 254 -11.03 18.45 -14.48
C ALA A 254 -12.47 19.02 -14.53
N GLY A 255 -12.71 20.22 -13.96
CA GLY A 255 -13.99 20.92 -14.03
C GLY A 255 -14.92 20.73 -12.83
N MET A 256 -14.49 20.09 -11.76
CA MET A 256 -15.31 20.01 -10.53
C MET A 256 -15.35 21.36 -9.81
N THR A 257 -16.53 21.74 -9.33
CA THR A 257 -16.82 23.03 -8.65
C THR A 257 -16.46 22.95 -7.15
N LEU A 258 -15.17 22.86 -6.87
CA LEU A 258 -14.58 22.77 -5.53
C LEU A 258 -13.72 24.00 -5.25
N ALA A 259 -13.57 24.32 -3.98
CA ALA A 259 -12.56 25.22 -3.47
C ALA A 259 -11.69 24.48 -2.43
N VAL A 260 -10.44 24.90 -2.34
CA VAL A 260 -9.42 24.35 -1.43
C VAL A 260 -9.09 25.37 -0.38
N VAL A 261 -9.18 25.00 0.89
CA VAL A 261 -8.78 25.82 2.03
C VAL A 261 -7.63 25.10 2.74
N LYS A 262 -6.51 25.78 2.96
CA LYS A 262 -5.34 25.19 3.65
C LYS A 262 -5.69 24.87 5.09
N LEU A 263 -5.21 23.73 5.58
CA LEU A 263 -5.23 23.43 7.01
C LEU A 263 -3.98 24.02 7.66
N SER A 264 -4.17 24.88 8.68
CA SER A 264 -3.09 25.50 9.45
C SER A 264 -2.42 24.54 10.44
N ASP A 265 -3.02 23.38 10.64
CA ASP A 265 -2.52 22.33 11.54
C ASP A 265 -1.21 21.73 11.02
N ARG A 266 -0.20 21.60 11.88
CA ARG A 266 1.11 21.00 11.50
C ARG A 266 0.98 19.59 10.93
N TRP A 267 0.03 18.81 11.44
CA TRP A 267 -0.23 17.45 10.98
C TRP A 267 -0.80 17.37 9.55
N SER A 268 -1.22 18.50 8.97
CA SER A 268 -1.67 18.53 7.57
C SER A 268 -0.56 18.25 6.57
N VAL A 269 0.71 18.45 6.95
CA VAL A 269 1.87 18.06 6.15
C VAL A 269 2.23 16.62 6.46
N ARG A 270 2.34 15.81 5.41
CA ARG A 270 2.70 14.40 5.50
C ARG A 270 3.97 14.14 4.71
N GLU A 271 4.67 13.09 5.07
CA GLU A 271 5.84 12.62 4.35
C GLU A 271 5.43 11.51 3.37
N ARG A 272 6.07 11.49 2.20
CA ARG A 272 5.98 10.40 1.25
C ARG A 272 7.25 9.59 1.29
N HIS A 273 7.10 8.32 1.61
CA HIS A 273 8.21 7.39 1.78
C HIS A 273 8.13 6.21 0.82
N ILE A 274 9.30 5.76 0.37
CA ILE A 274 9.48 4.45 -0.20
C ILE A 274 10.18 3.58 0.84
N VAL A 275 9.66 2.37 1.07
CA VAL A 275 10.16 1.43 2.07
C VAL A 275 10.48 0.08 1.43
N TYR A 276 11.53 -0.56 1.90
CA TYR A 276 12.00 -1.89 1.47
C TYR A 276 12.81 -2.54 2.59
N ARG A 277 13.06 -3.84 2.51
CA ARG A 277 13.86 -4.54 3.54
C ARG A 277 15.33 -4.19 3.43
N ASP A 278 15.87 -4.35 2.23
CA ASP A 278 17.26 -4.10 1.89
C ASP A 278 17.33 -3.70 0.42
N LEU A 279 17.91 -2.53 0.14
CA LEU A 279 18.01 -2.01 -1.22
C LEU A 279 18.85 -2.94 -2.12
N ASP A 280 19.93 -3.53 -1.56
CA ASP A 280 20.84 -4.39 -2.30
C ASP A 280 20.25 -5.76 -2.61
N ALA A 281 19.27 -6.19 -1.84
CA ALA A 281 18.55 -7.44 -2.07
C ALA A 281 17.35 -7.30 -3.03
N LEU A 282 16.99 -6.06 -3.45
CA LEU A 282 15.92 -5.86 -4.42
C LEU A 282 16.32 -6.34 -5.82
N PRO A 283 15.36 -6.83 -6.64
CA PRO A 283 15.57 -7.03 -8.07
C PRO A 283 16.10 -5.78 -8.76
N LEU A 284 16.93 -5.91 -9.78
CA LEU A 284 17.49 -4.79 -10.54
C LEU A 284 16.41 -3.82 -11.04
N CYS A 285 15.28 -4.35 -11.55
CA CYS A 285 14.16 -3.54 -12.00
C CYS A 285 13.48 -2.77 -10.85
N ALA A 286 13.37 -3.36 -9.65
CA ALA A 286 12.81 -2.69 -8.49
C ALA A 286 13.74 -1.58 -7.96
N ARG A 287 15.07 -1.79 -7.93
CA ARG A 287 16.05 -0.71 -7.61
C ARG A 287 15.94 0.44 -8.59
N ALA A 288 15.90 0.15 -9.90
CA ALA A 288 15.74 1.17 -10.93
C ALA A 288 14.42 1.94 -10.78
N PHE A 289 13.35 1.29 -10.31
CA PHE A 289 12.10 1.96 -9.97
C PHE A 289 12.25 2.88 -8.75
N VAL A 290 12.92 2.43 -7.68
CA VAL A 290 13.22 3.26 -6.49
C VAL A 290 13.95 4.53 -6.91
N ASP A 291 15.00 4.42 -7.73
CA ASP A 291 15.77 5.56 -8.22
C ASP A 291 14.92 6.49 -9.09
N THR A 292 14.07 5.93 -9.94
CA THR A 292 13.15 6.70 -10.79
C THR A 292 12.16 7.49 -9.94
N LEU A 293 11.57 6.87 -8.91
CA LEU A 293 10.61 7.53 -8.02
C LEU A 293 11.25 8.71 -7.27
N ILE A 294 12.46 8.52 -6.75
CA ILE A 294 13.20 9.54 -6.01
C ILE A 294 13.59 10.71 -6.94
N THR A 295 14.04 10.41 -8.15
CA THR A 295 14.54 11.42 -9.09
C THR A 295 13.43 12.24 -9.74
N MET A 296 12.25 11.64 -9.95
CA MET A 296 11.13 12.29 -10.64
C MET A 296 10.29 13.21 -9.77
N GLN A 297 10.41 13.11 -8.46
CA GLN A 297 9.69 13.98 -7.53
C GLN A 297 10.64 15.07 -7.05
N PRO A 298 10.53 16.31 -7.53
CA PRO A 298 11.30 17.41 -6.96
C PRO A 298 10.98 17.49 -5.47
N GLN A 299 12.01 17.59 -4.64
CA GLN A 299 11.84 18.04 -3.27
C GLN A 299 11.23 19.44 -3.36
N GLU A 300 9.93 19.56 -3.13
CA GLU A 300 9.35 20.87 -2.83
C GLU A 300 10.06 21.31 -1.54
N GLU A 301 11.01 22.24 -1.69
CA GLU A 301 11.57 22.95 -0.56
C GLU A 301 10.40 23.49 0.25
N VAL A 302 10.29 23.02 1.49
CA VAL A 302 9.41 23.65 2.49
C VAL A 302 9.96 25.04 2.66
N GLY A 303 9.42 26.00 1.89
CA GLY A 303 9.75 27.41 2.05
C GLY A 303 9.40 27.79 3.48
N ASP A 304 10.43 27.98 4.29
CA ASP A 304 10.38 28.76 5.51
C ASP A 304 9.90 30.17 5.11
N SER A 305 8.68 30.50 5.47
CA SER A 305 8.19 31.88 5.57
C SER A 305 7.04 31.94 6.55
#